data_5ec0a3548b0ef9dd04757b5f3d01300f
#
_entry.id   5ec0a3548b0ef9dd04757b5f3d01300f
#
_cell.length_a   1.000
_cell.length_b   1.000
_cell.length_c   1.000
_cell.angle_alpha   90.00
_cell.angle_beta   90.00
_cell.angle_gamma   90.00
#
_symmetry.space_group_name_H-M   'P 1'
#
loop_
_entity.id
_entity.type
_entity.pdbx_description
1 polymer ?
#
loop_
_entity_poly.entity_id
_entity_poly.type
_entity_poly.pdbx_seq_one_letter_code
_entity_poly.pdbx_strand_id
1 'polypeptide(L)'
;QGSNKTADFTQSLIVLTSNAQHEEIGKLSDQFDDPFELGNAVRGLLKDAQTFRPEIVSRFDQIYVFRPLEGVVNAEIAALKIANTAKDYGVEIEHIQPELVYEIMELGDVAKDTRELARVVDSKLGDLLLKAREEGRERVRISVDALGKPMLEDACSEVQHET
;
A
#
# COMPACT_ATOMS: atom_id res chain seq x y z
N GLN A 1 12.90 -39.57 10.82
CA GLN A 1 11.83 -40.02 11.73
C GLN A 1 11.16 -38.78 12.28
N GLY A 2 9.97 -38.42 11.75
CA GLY A 2 9.18 -37.30 12.24
C GLY A 2 8.63 -37.62 13.62
N SER A 3 8.84 -36.72 14.59
CA SER A 3 8.20 -36.87 15.90
C SER A 3 6.69 -36.77 15.72
N ASN A 4 5.98 -37.79 16.18
CA ASN A 4 4.52 -37.87 16.14
C ASN A 4 3.91 -36.94 17.20
N LYS A 5 4.23 -35.62 17.10
CA LYS A 5 3.64 -34.61 17.97
C LYS A 5 2.34 -34.12 17.33
N THR A 6 1.23 -34.45 17.94
CA THR A 6 -0.07 -33.88 17.60
C THR A 6 -0.12 -32.43 18.08
N ALA A 7 -0.38 -31.51 17.18
CA ALA A 7 -0.60 -30.10 17.54
C ALA A 7 -2.10 -29.90 17.81
N ASP A 8 -2.42 -29.23 18.91
CA ASP A 8 -3.79 -28.84 19.25
C ASP A 8 -4.10 -27.44 18.72
N PHE A 9 -5.09 -27.33 17.83
CA PHE A 9 -5.53 -26.08 17.20
C PHE A 9 -6.87 -25.58 17.73
N THR A 10 -7.41 -26.17 18.81
CA THR A 10 -8.74 -25.82 19.36
C THR A 10 -8.85 -24.38 19.83
N GLN A 11 -7.72 -23.73 20.15
CA GLN A 11 -7.63 -22.33 20.57
C GLN A 11 -6.98 -21.43 19.49
N SER A 12 -7.00 -21.86 18.24
CA SER A 12 -6.33 -21.15 17.14
C SER A 12 -7.33 -20.40 16.28
N LEU A 13 -6.94 -19.19 15.87
CA LEU A 13 -7.57 -18.45 14.78
C LEU A 13 -6.86 -18.80 13.48
N ILE A 14 -7.60 -19.28 12.48
CA ILE A 14 -7.06 -19.60 11.16
C ILE A 14 -7.53 -18.53 10.18
N VAL A 15 -6.60 -17.82 9.58
CA VAL A 15 -6.85 -16.80 8.56
C VAL A 15 -6.31 -17.28 7.22
N LEU A 16 -7.17 -17.24 6.20
CA LEU A 16 -6.82 -17.56 4.81
C LEU A 16 -6.91 -16.27 3.98
N THR A 17 -5.91 -16.01 3.18
CA THR A 17 -5.93 -14.93 2.18
C THR A 17 -5.91 -15.52 0.78
N SER A 18 -6.70 -14.96 -0.13
CA SER A 18 -6.80 -15.42 -1.51
C SER A 18 -7.14 -14.26 -2.44
N ASN A 19 -6.64 -14.32 -3.66
CA ASN A 19 -7.04 -13.47 -4.78
C ASN A 19 -7.95 -14.21 -5.78
N ALA A 20 -8.50 -15.35 -5.39
CA ALA A 20 -9.38 -16.13 -6.23
C ALA A 20 -10.66 -15.34 -6.55
N GLN A 21 -11.10 -15.41 -7.81
CA GLN A 21 -12.32 -14.71 -8.30
C GLN A 21 -12.32 -13.20 -8.04
N HIS A 22 -11.15 -12.56 -8.06
CA HIS A 22 -11.01 -11.15 -7.67
C HIS A 22 -11.83 -10.20 -8.57
N GLU A 23 -11.99 -10.52 -9.86
CA GLU A 23 -12.79 -9.71 -10.79
C GLU A 23 -14.29 -9.79 -10.47
N GLU A 24 -14.80 -11.00 -10.23
CA GLU A 24 -16.21 -11.24 -9.90
C GLU A 24 -16.53 -10.70 -8.50
N ILE A 25 -15.61 -10.87 -7.55
CA ILE A 25 -15.73 -10.30 -6.20
C ILE A 25 -15.72 -8.77 -6.26
N GLY A 26 -14.89 -8.17 -7.12
CA GLY A 26 -14.89 -6.73 -7.37
C GLY A 26 -16.29 -6.23 -7.81
N LYS A 27 -16.89 -6.89 -8.79
CA LYS A 27 -18.26 -6.57 -9.27
C LYS A 27 -19.32 -6.74 -8.18
N LEU A 28 -19.17 -7.72 -7.30
CA LEU A 28 -20.07 -7.90 -6.17
C LEU A 28 -19.88 -6.79 -5.13
N SER A 29 -18.66 -6.37 -4.89
CA SER A 29 -18.37 -5.33 -3.89
C SER A 29 -19.02 -3.99 -4.20
N ASP A 30 -19.31 -3.71 -5.47
CA ASP A 30 -20.03 -2.51 -5.91
C ASP A 30 -21.55 -2.59 -5.64
N GLN A 31 -22.07 -3.77 -5.34
CA GLN A 31 -23.51 -4.00 -5.15
C GLN A 31 -23.92 -4.06 -3.67
N PHE A 32 -22.97 -4.21 -2.76
CA PHE A 32 -23.22 -4.38 -1.33
C PHE A 32 -22.41 -3.38 -0.51
N ASP A 33 -23.09 -2.61 0.32
CA ASP A 33 -22.46 -1.69 1.27
C ASP A 33 -22.13 -2.42 2.60
N ASP A 34 -22.99 -3.35 3.01
CA ASP A 34 -22.81 -4.12 4.24
C ASP A 34 -21.77 -5.23 4.06
N PRO A 35 -20.69 -5.24 4.87
CA PRO A 35 -19.62 -6.24 4.76
C PRO A 35 -20.08 -7.68 5.00
N PHE A 36 -21.14 -7.88 5.81
CA PHE A 36 -21.65 -9.20 6.12
C PHE A 36 -22.47 -9.75 4.95
N GLU A 37 -23.31 -8.92 4.32
CA GLU A 37 -24.05 -9.30 3.12
C GLU A 37 -23.10 -9.58 1.96
N LEU A 38 -22.08 -8.75 1.76
CA LEU A 38 -21.04 -8.99 0.77
C LEU A 38 -20.32 -10.32 1.04
N GLY A 39 -19.93 -10.59 2.29
CA GLY A 39 -19.28 -11.84 2.67
C GLY A 39 -20.13 -13.08 2.36
N ASN A 40 -21.45 -12.98 2.53
CA ASN A 40 -22.39 -14.07 2.18
C ASN A 40 -22.53 -14.25 0.66
N ALA A 41 -22.59 -13.15 -0.11
CA ALA A 41 -22.62 -13.21 -1.57
C ALA A 41 -21.33 -13.83 -2.13
N VAL A 42 -20.17 -13.44 -1.61
CA VAL A 42 -18.87 -14.03 -1.98
C VAL A 42 -18.80 -15.52 -1.60
N ARG A 43 -19.37 -15.92 -0.47
CA ARG A 43 -19.47 -17.35 -0.09
C ARG A 43 -20.23 -18.16 -1.14
N GLY A 44 -21.32 -17.61 -1.66
CA GLY A 44 -22.08 -18.22 -2.77
C GLY A 44 -21.21 -18.37 -4.02
N LEU A 45 -20.60 -17.26 -4.45
CA LEU A 45 -19.71 -17.22 -5.63
C LEU A 45 -18.57 -18.25 -5.53
N LEU A 46 -17.89 -18.35 -4.39
CA LEU A 46 -16.76 -19.26 -4.21
C LEU A 46 -17.18 -20.74 -4.26
N LYS A 47 -18.42 -21.06 -3.85
CA LYS A 47 -18.99 -22.42 -3.97
C LYS A 47 -19.31 -22.75 -5.43
N ASP A 48 -19.96 -21.82 -6.14
CA ASP A 48 -20.41 -22.00 -7.52
C ASP A 48 -19.22 -22.08 -8.50
N ALA A 49 -18.21 -21.26 -8.29
CA ALA A 49 -17.00 -21.22 -9.10
C ALA A 49 -16.07 -22.43 -8.91
N GLN A 50 -16.38 -23.32 -7.96
CA GLN A 50 -15.56 -24.51 -7.60
C GLN A 50 -14.07 -24.16 -7.31
N THR A 51 -13.78 -22.91 -6.99
CA THR A 51 -12.43 -22.45 -6.65
C THR A 51 -11.92 -23.14 -5.40
N PHE A 52 -12.80 -23.35 -4.44
CA PHE A 52 -12.56 -24.14 -3.24
C PHE A 52 -13.61 -25.25 -3.16
N ARG A 53 -13.26 -26.36 -2.53
CA ARG A 53 -14.25 -27.41 -2.24
C ARG A 53 -15.37 -26.84 -1.39
N PRO A 54 -16.65 -27.08 -1.72
CA PRO A 54 -17.79 -26.54 -0.98
C PRO A 54 -17.74 -26.80 0.53
N GLU A 55 -17.16 -27.94 0.93
CA GLU A 55 -16.98 -28.32 2.32
C GLU A 55 -16.01 -27.40 3.07
N ILE A 56 -15.00 -26.84 2.36
CA ILE A 56 -14.06 -25.89 2.94
C ILE A 56 -14.74 -24.52 3.09
N VAL A 57 -15.42 -24.06 2.03
CA VAL A 57 -16.11 -22.75 2.04
C VAL A 57 -17.19 -22.70 3.13
N SER A 58 -17.89 -23.83 3.39
CA SER A 58 -18.90 -23.92 4.44
C SER A 58 -18.33 -23.84 5.86
N ARG A 59 -17.02 -24.03 6.03
CA ARG A 59 -16.32 -23.94 7.33
C ARG A 59 -15.74 -22.56 7.63
N PHE A 60 -15.79 -21.64 6.66
CA PHE A 60 -15.39 -20.27 6.95
C PHE A 60 -16.44 -19.61 7.83
N ASP A 61 -16.05 -19.14 8.99
CA ASP A 61 -16.95 -18.39 9.87
C ASP A 61 -17.32 -17.06 9.24
N GLN A 62 -16.32 -16.32 8.77
CA GLN A 62 -16.48 -15.00 8.14
C GLN A 62 -15.61 -14.88 6.90
N ILE A 63 -16.09 -14.09 5.93
CA ILE A 63 -15.37 -13.73 4.72
C ILE A 63 -15.36 -12.22 4.65
N TYR A 64 -14.16 -11.65 4.59
CA TYR A 64 -13.95 -10.21 4.42
C TYR A 64 -13.38 -9.94 3.03
N VAL A 65 -13.94 -8.95 2.36
CA VAL A 65 -13.49 -8.50 1.05
C VAL A 65 -12.68 -7.22 1.23
N PHE A 66 -11.45 -7.25 0.76
CA PHE A 66 -10.64 -6.05 0.63
C PHE A 66 -10.94 -5.42 -0.72
N ARG A 67 -11.53 -4.23 -0.69
CA ARG A 67 -11.80 -3.45 -1.89
C ARG A 67 -10.52 -2.88 -2.47
N PRO A 68 -10.47 -2.61 -3.80
CA PRO A 68 -9.37 -1.87 -4.38
C PRO A 68 -9.15 -0.54 -3.64
N LEU A 69 -7.90 -0.15 -3.53
CA LEU A 69 -7.53 1.12 -2.94
C LEU A 69 -7.79 2.23 -3.97
N GLU A 70 -8.50 3.27 -3.58
CA GLU A 70 -8.90 4.35 -4.50
C GLU A 70 -8.68 5.74 -3.87
N GLY A 71 -8.51 6.74 -4.73
CA GLY A 71 -8.52 8.14 -4.35
C GLY A 71 -7.49 8.49 -3.27
N VAL A 72 -7.96 9.09 -2.18
CA VAL A 72 -7.12 9.61 -1.08
C VAL A 72 -6.29 8.51 -0.41
N VAL A 73 -6.82 7.29 -0.30
CA VAL A 73 -6.10 6.16 0.32
C VAL A 73 -4.84 5.80 -0.46
N ASN A 74 -4.90 5.86 -1.79
CA ASN A 74 -3.71 5.65 -2.63
C ASN A 74 -2.65 6.72 -2.40
N ALA A 75 -3.06 7.99 -2.23
CA ALA A 75 -2.14 9.08 -1.93
C ALA A 75 -1.48 8.90 -0.55
N GLU A 76 -2.24 8.48 0.45
CA GLU A 76 -1.71 8.17 1.78
C GLU A 76 -0.69 7.03 1.73
N ILE A 77 -0.98 5.95 1.00
CA ILE A 77 -0.05 4.82 0.83
C ILE A 77 1.22 5.27 0.11
N ALA A 78 1.10 6.10 -0.94
CA ALA A 78 2.25 6.64 -1.64
C ALA A 78 3.11 7.52 -0.72
N ALA A 79 2.49 8.41 0.05
CA ALA A 79 3.17 9.26 1.02
C ALA A 79 3.89 8.43 2.10
N LEU A 80 3.23 7.42 2.67
CA LEU A 80 3.84 6.51 3.63
C LEU A 80 5.02 5.74 3.02
N LYS A 81 4.90 5.31 1.76
CA LYS A 81 5.97 4.58 1.09
C LYS A 81 7.17 5.47 0.82
N ILE A 82 6.94 6.70 0.37
CA ILE A 82 7.98 7.72 0.19
C ILE A 82 8.70 7.98 1.52
N ALA A 83 7.95 8.23 2.60
CA ALA A 83 8.52 8.48 3.92
C ALA A 83 9.34 7.28 4.45
N ASN A 84 8.86 6.05 4.27
CA ASN A 84 9.58 4.85 4.69
C ASN A 84 10.86 4.65 3.87
N THR A 85 10.81 4.86 2.54
CA THR A 85 12.01 4.79 1.70
C THR A 85 13.04 5.83 2.13
N ALA A 86 12.63 7.08 2.41
CA ALA A 86 13.55 8.10 2.91
C ALA A 86 14.22 7.71 4.24
N LYS A 87 13.47 7.09 5.16
CA LYS A 87 14.02 6.55 6.41
C LYS A 87 15.08 5.47 6.19
N ASP A 88 14.91 4.63 5.17
CA ASP A 88 15.91 3.60 4.82
C ASP A 88 17.23 4.24 4.38
N TYR A 89 17.19 5.45 3.81
CA TYR A 89 18.37 6.28 3.51
C TYR A 89 18.85 7.10 4.72
N GLY A 90 18.16 7.06 5.85
CA GLY A 90 18.50 7.85 7.05
C GLY A 90 18.10 9.31 6.95
N VAL A 91 17.11 9.64 6.13
CA VAL A 91 16.61 11.00 5.87
C VAL A 91 15.13 11.10 6.20
N GLU A 92 14.70 12.19 6.80
CA GLU A 92 13.29 12.51 7.03
C GLU A 92 12.81 13.55 6.01
N ILE A 93 11.70 13.27 5.32
CA ILE A 93 11.09 14.23 4.41
C ILE A 93 10.06 15.06 5.20
N GLU A 94 10.33 16.36 5.36
CA GLU A 94 9.41 17.31 5.98
C GLU A 94 8.32 17.76 5.03
N HIS A 95 8.66 17.90 3.76
CA HIS A 95 7.73 18.32 2.72
C HIS A 95 8.11 17.70 1.39
N ILE A 96 7.10 17.29 0.64
CA ILE A 96 7.24 16.86 -0.75
C ILE A 96 6.14 17.54 -1.58
N GLN A 97 6.52 18.07 -2.72
CA GLN A 97 5.58 18.73 -3.61
C GLN A 97 4.52 17.76 -4.12
N PRO A 98 3.20 18.08 -4.02
CA PRO A 98 2.11 17.15 -4.36
C PRO A 98 2.20 16.58 -5.77
N GLU A 99 2.66 17.35 -6.74
CA GLU A 99 2.80 16.92 -8.13
C GLU A 99 3.73 15.72 -8.26
N LEU A 100 4.80 15.67 -7.47
CA LEU A 100 5.73 14.55 -7.45
C LEU A 100 5.09 13.29 -6.84
N VAL A 101 4.26 13.45 -5.82
CA VAL A 101 3.50 12.34 -5.23
C VAL A 101 2.54 11.75 -6.27
N TYR A 102 1.82 12.61 -7.01
CA TYR A 102 0.93 12.17 -8.08
C TYR A 102 1.68 11.44 -9.19
N GLU A 103 2.81 11.96 -9.63
CA GLU A 103 3.65 11.29 -10.65
C GLU A 103 4.10 9.89 -10.18
N ILE A 104 4.53 9.78 -8.93
CA ILE A 104 4.93 8.50 -8.34
C ILE A 104 3.73 7.53 -8.27
N MET A 105 2.55 8.03 -7.93
CA MET A 105 1.32 7.21 -7.88
C MET A 105 0.92 6.67 -9.25
N GLU A 106 0.99 7.52 -10.29
CA GLU A 106 0.66 7.11 -11.66
C GLU A 106 1.63 6.06 -12.19
N LEU A 107 2.94 6.28 -11.97
CA LEU A 107 3.97 5.35 -12.42
C LEU A 107 3.95 4.03 -11.64
N GLY A 108 3.62 4.07 -10.35
CA GLY A 108 3.64 2.91 -9.47
C GLY A 108 2.38 2.05 -9.52
N ASP A 109 1.33 2.47 -10.25
CA ASP A 109 0.02 1.80 -10.28
C ASP A 109 -0.38 1.25 -8.90
N VAL A 110 -0.49 2.14 -7.91
CA VAL A 110 -0.68 1.82 -6.47
C VAL A 110 -1.83 0.86 -6.25
N ALA A 111 -2.86 0.95 -7.08
CA ALA A 111 -4.04 0.10 -7.00
C ALA A 111 -3.73 -1.38 -7.27
N LYS A 112 -2.67 -1.69 -8.04
CA LYS A 112 -2.33 -3.05 -8.43
C LYS A 112 -1.22 -3.69 -7.60
N ASP A 113 -0.11 -2.98 -7.37
CA ASP A 113 1.02 -3.56 -6.62
C ASP A 113 1.80 -2.50 -5.83
N THR A 114 1.63 -2.50 -4.51
CA THR A 114 2.37 -1.63 -3.61
C THR A 114 3.90 -1.90 -3.58
N ARG A 115 4.36 -3.05 -4.09
CA ARG A 115 5.80 -3.35 -4.22
C ARG A 115 6.42 -2.62 -5.40
N GLU A 116 5.66 -2.47 -6.49
CA GLU A 116 6.10 -1.69 -7.65
C GLU A 116 6.25 -0.22 -7.27
N LEU A 117 5.35 0.31 -6.45
CA LEU A 117 5.45 1.65 -5.90
C LEU A 117 6.79 1.88 -5.18
N ALA A 118 7.28 0.90 -4.42
CA ALA A 118 8.59 1.03 -3.75
C ALA A 118 9.73 1.22 -4.75
N ARG A 119 9.72 0.47 -5.85
CA ARG A 119 10.73 0.58 -6.90
C ARG A 119 10.67 1.93 -7.61
N VAL A 120 9.45 2.43 -7.87
CA VAL A 120 9.27 3.75 -8.47
C VAL A 120 9.79 4.84 -7.54
N VAL A 121 9.47 4.79 -6.25
CA VAL A 121 9.99 5.74 -5.26
C VAL A 121 11.51 5.71 -5.24
N ASP A 122 12.12 4.54 -5.15
CA ASP A 122 13.57 4.39 -5.14
C ASP A 122 14.22 4.90 -6.42
N SER A 123 13.64 4.58 -7.58
CA SER A 123 14.11 5.05 -8.88
C SER A 123 14.01 6.57 -9.06
N LYS A 124 12.99 7.21 -8.48
CA LYS A 124 12.75 8.66 -8.60
C LYS A 124 13.50 9.50 -7.58
N LEU A 125 13.60 8.99 -6.36
CA LEU A 125 14.11 9.74 -5.21
C LEU A 125 15.42 9.19 -4.64
N GLY A 126 15.82 7.96 -4.98
CA GLY A 126 16.97 7.29 -4.36
C GLY A 126 18.26 8.07 -4.47
N ASP A 127 18.62 8.53 -5.67
CA ASP A 127 19.83 9.35 -5.88
C ASP A 127 19.78 10.67 -5.09
N LEU A 128 18.60 11.28 -5.00
CA LEU A 128 18.40 12.54 -4.28
C LEU A 128 18.52 12.34 -2.77
N LEU A 129 17.95 11.26 -2.25
CA LEU A 129 18.03 10.89 -0.83
C LEU A 129 19.46 10.49 -0.44
N LEU A 130 20.15 9.75 -1.32
CA LEU A 130 21.56 9.42 -1.12
C LEU A 130 22.42 10.67 -1.04
N LYS A 131 22.23 11.61 -1.96
CA LYS A 131 22.92 12.91 -1.94
C LYS A 131 22.63 13.68 -0.66
N ALA A 132 21.38 13.75 -0.22
CA ALA A 132 21.01 14.40 1.04
C ALA A 132 21.76 13.81 2.23
N ARG A 133 21.86 12.47 2.29
CA ARG A 133 22.62 11.77 3.32
C ARG A 133 24.10 12.07 3.27
N GLU A 134 24.70 12.08 2.09
CA GLU A 134 26.14 12.41 1.90
C GLU A 134 26.44 13.85 2.33
N GLU A 135 25.50 14.78 2.12
CA GLU A 135 25.57 16.16 2.59
C GLU A 135 25.28 16.32 4.09
N GLY A 136 24.95 15.22 4.80
CA GLY A 136 24.64 15.26 6.23
C GLY A 136 23.27 15.88 6.56
N ARG A 137 22.36 15.94 5.62
CA ARG A 137 21.01 16.47 5.82
C ARG A 137 20.14 15.38 6.44
N GLU A 138 19.74 15.55 7.68
CA GLU A 138 18.80 14.62 8.36
C GLU A 138 17.35 14.88 7.94
N ARG A 139 17.03 16.12 7.55
CA ARG A 139 15.69 16.56 7.12
C ARG A 139 15.76 17.26 5.80
N VAL A 140 14.81 16.99 4.93
CA VAL A 140 14.78 17.54 3.58
C VAL A 140 13.38 17.95 3.17
N ARG A 141 13.35 18.94 2.28
CA ARG A 141 12.16 19.32 1.52
C ARG A 141 12.43 19.03 0.05
N ILE A 142 11.48 18.43 -0.63
CA ILE A 142 11.62 17.99 -2.02
C ILE A 142 10.60 18.73 -2.88
N SER A 143 11.09 19.41 -3.89
CA SER A 143 10.30 20.07 -4.93
C SER A 143 10.65 19.51 -6.31
N VAL A 144 10.06 20.08 -7.36
CA VAL A 144 10.42 19.78 -8.74
C VAL A 144 10.96 21.05 -9.41
N ASP A 145 11.95 20.87 -10.27
CA ASP A 145 12.48 21.96 -11.11
C ASP A 145 11.52 22.28 -12.28
N ALA A 146 11.88 23.25 -13.09
CA ALA A 146 11.10 23.66 -14.26
C ALA A 146 10.91 22.55 -15.31
N LEU A 147 11.68 21.47 -15.24
CA LEU A 147 11.60 20.29 -16.11
C LEU A 147 10.86 19.11 -15.45
N GLY A 148 10.31 19.33 -14.24
CA GLY A 148 9.62 18.29 -13.46
C GLY A 148 10.57 17.30 -12.76
N LYS A 149 11.88 17.60 -12.69
CA LYS A 149 12.85 16.72 -12.04
C LYS A 149 12.89 16.98 -10.53
N PRO A 150 12.89 15.94 -9.68
CA PRO A 150 13.01 16.11 -8.23
C PRO A 150 14.30 16.81 -7.83
N MET A 151 14.19 17.75 -6.90
CA MET A 151 15.31 18.48 -6.34
C MET A 151 15.14 18.71 -4.83
N LEU A 152 16.27 18.80 -4.12
CA LEU A 152 16.27 19.27 -2.73
C LEU A 152 16.04 20.77 -2.71
N GLU A 153 15.11 21.22 -1.89
CA GLU A 153 15.02 22.64 -1.57
C GLU A 153 16.21 23.02 -0.70
N ASP A 154 16.82 24.16 -1.00
CA ASP A 154 17.77 24.77 -0.09
C ASP A 154 17.05 25.09 1.22
N ALA A 155 17.73 24.90 2.36
CA ALA A 155 17.18 25.26 3.65
C ALA A 155 16.82 26.76 3.61
N CYS A 156 15.55 27.03 3.31
CA CYS A 156 15.06 28.39 3.20
C CYS A 156 15.15 28.97 4.61
N SER A 157 15.98 30.04 4.75
CA SER A 157 15.94 30.95 5.88
C SER A 157 14.46 31.21 6.20
N GLU A 158 14.05 30.88 7.43
CA GLU A 158 12.77 31.27 8.00
C GLU A 158 12.51 32.74 7.62
N VAL A 159 11.52 32.95 6.77
CA VAL A 159 10.95 34.27 6.59
C VAL A 159 10.25 34.57 7.92
N GLN A 160 10.93 35.31 8.76
CA GLN A 160 10.37 35.97 9.91
C GLN A 160 9.19 36.82 9.40
N HIS A 161 7.97 36.32 9.58
CA HIS A 161 6.81 37.18 9.65
C HIS A 161 6.78 37.78 11.06
N GLU A 162 7.55 38.88 11.21
CA GLU A 162 7.27 39.84 12.24
C GLU A 162 5.98 40.61 11.89
N THR A 163 5.16 40.67 12.93
CA THR A 163 4.03 41.60 13.19
C THR A 163 2.77 41.45 12.37
#